data_5fc097084cafd7a31b77801e31641b61
#
_entry.id   5fc097084cafd7a31b77801e31641b61
#
_cell.length_a   1.000
_cell.length_b   1.000
_cell.length_c   1.000
_cell.angle_alpha   90.00
_cell.angle_beta   90.00
_cell.angle_gamma   90.00
#
_symmetry.space_group_name_H-M   'P 1'
#
loop_
_entity.id
_entity.type
_entity.pdbx_description
1 polymer ?
#
loop_
_entity_poly.entity_id
_entity_poly.type
_entity_poly.pdbx_seq_one_letter_code
_entity_poly.pdbx_strand_id
1 'polypeptide(L)'
;MGKSINTVSIVGPTASGKTKLSVELAKHFNGEIVSADSMQIYKGMQIATAKPTKEEMDGIPHHMMDFLPPDKTYSVASYVTDASKCIADIHSRGKLPFIVGGTGLYVDSLLNNVSFSDDKRDEEYCLELRKIAEEHGTDRLLEMLAKFDPESAERLRESRNLKRIIRAIEFYKTTGKIITQQIEE
;
A
#
# COMPACT_ATOMS: atom_id res chain seq x y z
N MET A 1 18.18 -19.70 4.45
CA MET A 1 16.97 -19.74 5.30
C MET A 1 16.79 -18.36 5.91
N GLY A 2 15.91 -17.55 5.37
CA GLY A 2 15.57 -16.24 5.97
C GLY A 2 14.90 -16.49 7.32
N LYS A 3 15.39 -15.83 8.38
CA LYS A 3 14.70 -15.84 9.68
C LYS A 3 13.34 -15.18 9.49
N SER A 4 12.24 -15.89 9.77
CA SER A 4 10.92 -15.26 9.82
C SER A 4 10.94 -14.17 10.90
N ILE A 5 10.53 -12.95 10.53
CA ILE A 5 10.40 -11.85 11.48
C ILE A 5 9.00 -11.93 12.07
N ASN A 6 8.89 -12.14 13.37
CA ASN A 6 7.60 -12.08 14.03
C ASN A 6 7.09 -10.63 14.01
N THR A 7 5.89 -10.44 13.47
CA THR A 7 5.25 -9.13 13.33
C THR A 7 3.78 -9.27 13.72
N VAL A 8 3.24 -8.28 14.40
CA VAL A 8 1.82 -8.22 14.75
C VAL A 8 1.14 -7.18 13.90
N SER A 9 0.00 -7.52 13.29
CA SER A 9 -0.82 -6.57 12.51
C SER A 9 -2.11 -6.22 13.22
N ILE A 10 -2.41 -4.92 13.38
CA ILE A 10 -3.64 -4.39 13.96
C ILE A 10 -4.32 -3.54 12.91
N VAL A 11 -5.32 -4.11 12.25
CA VAL A 11 -6.01 -3.48 11.12
C VAL A 11 -7.48 -3.21 11.44
N GLY A 12 -8.05 -2.20 10.81
CA GLY A 12 -9.46 -1.87 10.96
C GLY A 12 -9.77 -0.43 10.53
N PRO A 13 -11.06 -0.05 10.51
CA PRO A 13 -11.49 1.28 10.08
C PRO A 13 -11.02 2.38 11.04
N THR A 14 -11.06 3.62 10.58
CA THR A 14 -10.79 4.81 11.43
C THR A 14 -11.73 4.82 12.63
N ALA A 15 -11.27 5.32 13.76
CA ALA A 15 -12.00 5.39 15.04
C ALA A 15 -12.37 4.04 15.69
N SER A 16 -11.76 2.92 15.29
CA SER A 16 -11.98 1.60 15.90
C SER A 16 -11.14 1.31 17.16
N GLY A 17 -10.40 2.29 17.67
CA GLY A 17 -9.57 2.12 18.88
C GLY A 17 -8.19 1.50 18.65
N LYS A 18 -7.76 1.32 17.40
CA LYS A 18 -6.44 0.72 17.06
C LYS A 18 -5.27 1.38 17.76
N THR A 19 -5.23 2.70 17.79
CA THR A 19 -4.12 3.47 18.38
C THR A 19 -3.93 3.11 19.86
N LYS A 20 -5.00 3.17 20.65
CA LYS A 20 -4.92 2.84 22.07
C LYS A 20 -4.47 1.39 22.28
N LEU A 21 -5.11 0.45 21.57
CA LEU A 21 -4.76 -0.98 21.66
C LEU A 21 -3.30 -1.23 21.27
N SER A 22 -2.83 -0.63 20.17
CA SER A 22 -1.47 -0.83 19.69
C SER A 22 -0.42 -0.29 20.65
N VAL A 23 -0.65 0.85 21.27
CA VAL A 23 0.26 1.42 22.26
C VAL A 23 0.33 0.56 23.53
N GLU A 24 -0.82 0.08 24.04
CA GLU A 24 -0.87 -0.83 25.18
C GLU A 24 -0.10 -2.15 24.90
N LEU A 25 -0.34 -2.74 23.73
CA LEU A 25 0.37 -3.97 23.33
C LEU A 25 1.87 -3.73 23.10
N ALA A 26 2.24 -2.63 22.44
CA ALA A 26 3.63 -2.29 22.21
C ALA A 26 4.41 -2.09 23.54
N LYS A 27 3.79 -1.48 24.55
CA LYS A 27 4.37 -1.40 25.90
C LYS A 27 4.57 -2.76 26.53
N HIS A 28 3.53 -3.60 26.47
CA HIS A 28 3.56 -4.92 27.10
C HIS A 28 4.59 -5.87 26.47
N PHE A 29 4.73 -5.82 25.15
CA PHE A 29 5.61 -6.72 24.38
C PHE A 29 6.93 -6.09 23.94
N ASN A 30 7.33 -4.94 24.52
CA ASN A 30 8.54 -4.23 24.13
C ASN A 30 8.62 -3.97 22.63
N GLY A 31 7.52 -3.43 22.06
CA GLY A 31 7.38 -3.23 20.62
C GLY A 31 7.48 -1.78 20.19
N GLU A 32 7.46 -1.57 18.86
CA GLU A 32 7.36 -0.27 18.19
C GLU A 32 6.33 -0.35 17.08
N ILE A 33 5.72 0.78 16.74
CA ILE A 33 4.62 0.84 15.77
C ILE A 33 5.11 1.30 14.41
N VAL A 34 4.67 0.60 13.35
CA VAL A 34 4.86 0.96 11.94
C VAL A 34 3.48 1.30 11.37
N SER A 35 3.22 2.58 11.08
CA SER A 35 1.93 3.03 10.57
C SER A 35 1.68 2.51 9.15
N ALA A 36 0.49 1.94 8.92
CA ALA A 36 -0.02 1.51 7.63
C ALA A 36 -1.24 2.35 7.22
N ASP A 37 -1.09 3.67 7.30
CA ASP A 37 -2.10 4.65 6.91
C ASP A 37 -1.52 5.62 5.87
N SER A 38 -2.13 5.65 4.68
CA SER A 38 -1.66 6.44 3.54
C SER A 38 -1.78 7.95 3.73
N MET A 39 -2.54 8.40 4.71
CA MET A 39 -2.71 9.82 5.00
C MET A 39 -1.79 10.29 6.14
N GLN A 40 -1.46 9.42 7.09
CA GLN A 40 -0.61 9.77 8.23
C GLN A 40 0.87 9.97 7.87
N ILE A 41 1.30 9.55 6.68
CA ILE A 41 2.66 9.75 6.18
C ILE A 41 3.00 11.24 5.94
N TYR A 42 2.00 12.08 5.63
CA TYR A 42 2.21 13.46 5.25
C TYR A 42 2.45 14.37 6.45
N LYS A 43 3.46 15.26 6.34
CA LYS A 43 3.78 16.26 7.35
C LYS A 43 2.65 17.27 7.53
N GLY A 44 2.39 17.66 8.78
CA GLY A 44 1.48 18.74 9.11
C GLY A 44 -0.02 18.45 8.96
N MET A 45 -0.41 17.26 8.47
CA MET A 45 -1.81 16.87 8.29
C MET A 45 -2.37 16.16 9.54
N GLN A 46 -2.40 16.84 10.69
CA GLN A 46 -2.79 16.20 11.95
C GLN A 46 -4.29 16.00 12.10
N ILE A 47 -5.10 17.02 11.83
CA ILE A 47 -6.54 17.01 12.14
C ILE A 47 -7.31 16.08 11.19
N ALA A 48 -6.99 16.13 9.89
CA ALA A 48 -7.72 15.36 8.86
C ALA A 48 -7.37 13.86 8.80
N THR A 49 -6.29 13.44 9.49
CA THR A 49 -5.73 12.08 9.34
C THR A 49 -5.82 11.24 10.61
N ALA A 50 -6.45 11.76 11.66
CA ALA A 50 -6.51 11.13 12.98
C ALA A 50 -5.13 10.61 13.45
N LYS A 51 -4.10 11.41 13.21
CA LYS A 51 -2.74 11.11 13.62
C LYS A 51 -2.65 11.15 15.15
N PRO A 52 -2.06 10.13 15.81
CA PRO A 52 -1.94 10.14 17.26
C PRO A 52 -1.11 11.31 17.75
N THR A 53 -1.51 11.90 18.86
CA THR A 53 -0.75 12.94 19.57
C THR A 53 0.43 12.31 20.32
N LYS A 54 1.37 13.11 20.80
CA LYS A 54 2.49 12.62 21.62
C LYS A 54 2.01 11.96 22.91
N GLU A 55 0.94 12.46 23.47
CA GLU A 55 0.30 11.91 24.66
C GLU A 55 -0.32 10.54 24.36
N GLU A 56 -1.00 10.40 23.23
CA GLU A 56 -1.58 9.12 22.80
C GLU A 56 -0.52 8.10 22.43
N MET A 57 0.62 8.52 21.87
CA MET A 57 1.77 7.66 21.59
C MET A 57 2.44 7.12 22.85
N ASP A 58 2.32 7.84 23.97
CA ASP A 58 2.75 7.45 25.31
C ASP A 58 4.18 6.87 25.36
N GLY A 59 5.10 7.55 24.66
CA GLY A 59 6.51 7.18 24.58
C GLY A 59 6.85 6.04 23.64
N ILE A 60 5.86 5.40 23.00
CA ILE A 60 6.11 4.33 22.01
C ILE A 60 6.53 4.98 20.67
N PRO A 61 7.67 4.56 20.10
CA PRO A 61 8.07 5.00 18.76
C PRO A 61 7.06 4.60 17.69
N HIS A 62 6.69 5.59 16.85
CA HIS A 62 5.83 5.39 15.69
C HIS A 62 6.64 5.71 14.44
N HIS A 63 6.77 4.74 13.56
CA HIS A 63 7.46 4.84 12.27
C HIS A 63 6.47 5.01 11.13
N MET A 64 6.95 5.41 9.96
CA MET A 64 6.16 5.61 8.75
C MET A 64 5.05 6.65 8.92
N MET A 65 5.32 7.68 9.72
CA MET A 65 4.38 8.75 10.03
C MET A 65 5.09 10.10 9.96
N ASP A 66 4.40 11.14 9.46
CA ASP A 66 4.85 12.53 9.48
C ASP A 66 6.21 12.82 8.83
N PHE A 67 6.57 12.10 7.77
CA PHE A 67 7.89 12.25 7.13
C PHE A 67 7.84 12.83 5.71
N LEU A 68 6.71 12.71 4.99
CA LEU A 68 6.59 13.12 3.59
C LEU A 68 6.00 14.52 3.45
N PRO A 69 6.60 15.43 2.67
CA PRO A 69 5.97 16.70 2.31
C PRO A 69 4.65 16.49 1.54
N PRO A 70 3.61 17.35 1.77
CA PRO A 70 2.29 17.15 1.14
C PRO A 70 2.27 17.27 -0.39
N ASP A 71 3.27 17.93 -0.98
CA ASP A 71 3.44 18.09 -2.43
C ASP A 71 4.09 16.87 -3.11
N LYS A 72 4.51 15.87 -2.35
CA LYS A 72 5.15 14.67 -2.86
C LYS A 72 4.17 13.52 -2.97
N THR A 73 4.34 12.72 -4.03
CA THR A 73 3.62 11.46 -4.20
C THR A 73 4.35 10.31 -3.48
N TYR A 74 3.59 9.37 -2.96
CA TYR A 74 4.13 8.18 -2.30
C TYR A 74 3.39 6.95 -2.78
N SER A 75 4.13 5.99 -3.32
CA SER A 75 3.56 4.78 -3.88
C SER A 75 3.48 3.65 -2.84
N VAL A 76 2.64 2.66 -3.10
CA VAL A 76 2.60 1.43 -2.29
C VAL A 76 3.94 0.69 -2.33
N ALA A 77 4.65 0.71 -3.46
CA ALA A 77 5.99 0.13 -3.59
C ALA A 77 7.00 0.81 -2.65
N SER A 78 6.99 2.15 -2.63
CA SER A 78 7.82 2.93 -1.69
C SER A 78 7.47 2.59 -0.24
N TYR A 79 6.16 2.48 0.07
CA TYR A 79 5.71 2.10 1.41
C TYR A 79 6.25 0.72 1.81
N VAL A 80 6.09 -0.30 0.98
CA VAL A 80 6.56 -1.68 1.28
C VAL A 80 8.06 -1.69 1.51
N THR A 81 8.82 -1.01 0.65
CA THR A 81 10.27 -0.91 0.79
C THR A 81 10.69 -0.26 2.12
N ASP A 82 10.10 0.87 2.46
CA ASP A 82 10.50 1.63 3.65
C ASP A 82 9.97 1.00 4.94
N ALA A 83 8.74 0.48 4.93
CA ALA A 83 8.17 -0.25 6.06
C ALA A 83 8.95 -1.54 6.36
N SER A 84 9.36 -2.28 5.32
CA SER A 84 10.20 -3.47 5.49
C SER A 84 11.55 -3.15 6.15
N LYS A 85 12.18 -2.03 5.77
CA LYS A 85 13.42 -1.56 6.43
C LYS A 85 13.17 -1.22 7.90
N CYS A 86 12.08 -0.51 8.21
CA CYS A 86 11.70 -0.20 9.59
C CYS A 86 11.46 -1.47 10.42
N ILE A 87 10.72 -2.43 9.88
CA ILE A 87 10.46 -3.72 10.55
C ILE A 87 11.75 -4.47 10.83
N ALA A 88 12.66 -4.54 9.85
CA ALA A 88 13.96 -5.19 10.01
C ALA A 88 14.82 -4.51 11.09
N ASP A 89 14.84 -3.17 11.13
CA ASP A 89 15.54 -2.40 12.14
C ASP A 89 14.97 -2.65 13.54
N ILE A 90 13.64 -2.54 13.72
CA ILE A 90 12.95 -2.81 14.99
C ILE A 90 13.33 -4.23 15.50
N HIS A 91 13.23 -5.22 14.63
CA HIS A 91 13.56 -6.60 14.96
C HIS A 91 15.04 -6.78 15.31
N SER A 92 15.96 -6.11 14.60
CA SER A 92 17.40 -6.16 14.88
C SER A 92 17.76 -5.65 16.28
N ARG A 93 16.94 -4.74 16.82
CA ARG A 93 17.05 -4.21 18.18
C ARG A 93 16.36 -5.08 19.24
N GLY A 94 15.87 -6.29 18.87
CA GLY A 94 15.19 -7.21 19.78
C GLY A 94 13.80 -6.75 20.19
N LYS A 95 13.15 -5.89 19.40
CA LYS A 95 11.81 -5.39 19.65
C LYS A 95 10.79 -6.02 18.70
N LEU A 96 9.51 -6.01 19.07
CA LEU A 96 8.41 -6.55 18.27
C LEU A 96 7.81 -5.44 17.41
N PRO A 97 7.85 -5.56 16.05
CA PRO A 97 7.16 -4.59 15.18
C PRO A 97 5.65 -4.83 15.15
N PHE A 98 4.89 -3.74 15.32
CA PHE A 98 3.44 -3.69 15.20
C PHE A 98 3.07 -2.89 13.96
N ILE A 99 2.46 -3.54 12.95
CA ILE A 99 1.89 -2.86 11.78
C ILE A 99 0.48 -2.39 12.15
N VAL A 100 0.24 -1.09 12.15
CA VAL A 100 -1.03 -0.52 12.62
C VAL A 100 -1.61 0.43 11.57
N GLY A 101 -2.81 0.16 11.09
CA GLY A 101 -3.44 1.09 10.13
C GLY A 101 -4.74 0.62 9.51
N GLY A 102 -5.26 1.44 8.59
CA GLY A 102 -6.52 1.20 7.89
C GLY A 102 -6.38 1.12 6.36
N THR A 103 -5.18 1.32 5.81
CA THR A 103 -4.95 1.23 4.36
C THR A 103 -4.69 -0.22 3.97
N GLY A 104 -5.76 -0.95 3.59
CA GLY A 104 -5.69 -2.38 3.26
C GLY A 104 -4.60 -2.70 2.24
N LEU A 105 -4.49 -1.89 1.16
CA LEU A 105 -3.45 -2.08 0.14
C LEU A 105 -2.03 -2.05 0.72
N TYR A 106 -1.76 -1.21 1.71
CA TYR A 106 -0.44 -1.15 2.35
C TYR A 106 -0.16 -2.42 3.17
N VAL A 107 -1.16 -2.83 3.96
CA VAL A 107 -1.05 -4.01 4.81
C VAL A 107 -0.92 -5.28 3.97
N ASP A 108 -1.81 -5.46 3.00
CA ASP A 108 -1.81 -6.65 2.13
C ASP A 108 -0.51 -6.77 1.34
N SER A 109 -0.04 -5.65 0.77
CA SER A 109 1.21 -5.65 0.00
C SER A 109 2.44 -5.94 0.86
N LEU A 110 2.45 -5.44 2.10
CA LEU A 110 3.56 -5.66 3.03
C LEU A 110 3.57 -7.10 3.55
N LEU A 111 2.41 -7.66 3.92
CA LEU A 111 2.30 -9.02 4.48
C LEU A 111 2.53 -10.10 3.43
N ASN A 112 2.05 -9.89 2.21
CA ASN A 112 2.21 -10.84 1.11
C ASN A 112 3.57 -10.68 0.40
N ASN A 113 4.44 -9.80 0.90
CA ASN A 113 5.76 -9.54 0.32
C ASN A 113 5.70 -9.27 -1.19
N VAL A 114 4.66 -8.52 -1.61
CA VAL A 114 4.43 -8.23 -3.04
C VAL A 114 5.63 -7.46 -3.56
N SER A 115 6.42 -8.10 -4.41
CA SER A 115 7.51 -7.46 -5.13
C SER A 115 6.90 -6.52 -6.17
N PHE A 116 6.89 -5.24 -5.85
CA PHE A 116 6.62 -4.25 -6.89
C PHE A 116 7.88 -4.14 -7.74
N SER A 117 7.79 -4.57 -8.99
CA SER A 117 8.83 -4.23 -9.96
C SER A 117 8.97 -2.70 -9.99
N ASP A 118 10.20 -2.21 -9.90
CA ASP A 118 10.55 -0.78 -10.05
C ASP A 118 10.31 -0.30 -11.50
N ASP A 119 9.41 -0.95 -12.22
CA ASP A 119 9.07 -0.63 -13.59
C ASP A 119 8.46 0.77 -13.62
N LYS A 120 9.25 1.69 -14.12
CA LYS A 120 8.82 3.07 -14.36
C LYS A 120 7.54 3.02 -15.18
N ARG A 121 6.48 3.53 -14.59
CA ARG A 121 5.19 3.67 -15.23
C ARG A 121 5.35 4.40 -16.56
N ASP A 122 4.84 3.80 -17.63
CA ASP A 122 4.76 4.45 -18.95
C ASP A 122 3.61 5.48 -18.95
N GLU A 123 3.94 6.69 -18.49
CA GLU A 123 2.94 7.76 -18.35
C GLU A 123 2.38 8.20 -19.71
N GLU A 124 3.19 8.17 -20.75
CA GLU A 124 2.76 8.52 -22.11
C GLU A 124 1.71 7.52 -22.60
N TYR A 125 1.98 6.25 -22.45
CA TYR A 125 1.01 5.20 -22.79
C TYR A 125 -0.25 5.25 -21.92
N CYS A 126 -0.14 5.57 -20.65
CA CYS A 126 -1.31 5.80 -19.81
C CYS A 126 -2.18 6.96 -20.31
N LEU A 127 -1.59 8.01 -20.86
CA LEU A 127 -2.33 9.13 -21.49
C LEU A 127 -3.01 8.69 -22.78
N GLU A 128 -2.35 7.88 -23.63
CA GLU A 128 -2.98 7.30 -24.82
C GLU A 128 -4.20 6.45 -24.47
N LEU A 129 -4.07 5.58 -23.47
CA LEU A 129 -5.20 4.76 -23.03
C LEU A 129 -6.37 5.59 -22.49
N ARG A 130 -6.10 6.71 -21.83
CA ARG A 130 -7.16 7.65 -21.41
C ARG A 130 -7.90 8.25 -22.59
N LYS A 131 -7.18 8.68 -23.63
CA LYS A 131 -7.78 9.20 -24.86
C LYS A 131 -8.66 8.14 -25.53
N ILE A 132 -8.17 6.90 -25.62
CA ILE A 132 -8.97 5.79 -26.16
C ILE A 132 -10.27 5.60 -25.35
N ALA A 133 -10.21 5.72 -24.03
CA ALA A 133 -11.40 5.61 -23.20
C ALA A 133 -12.36 6.77 -23.36
N GLU A 134 -11.86 7.98 -23.60
CA GLU A 134 -12.67 9.17 -23.85
C GLU A 134 -13.37 9.10 -25.23
N GLU A 135 -12.69 8.61 -26.25
CA GLU A 135 -13.20 8.53 -27.62
C GLU A 135 -14.11 7.31 -27.88
N HIS A 136 -13.76 6.17 -27.29
CA HIS A 136 -14.37 4.86 -27.60
C HIS A 136 -15.03 4.18 -26.41
N GLY A 137 -14.99 4.82 -25.24
CA GLY A 137 -15.54 4.27 -23.99
C GLY A 137 -14.63 3.26 -23.31
N THR A 138 -14.94 2.98 -22.03
CA THR A 138 -14.19 2.03 -21.18
C THR A 138 -14.27 0.60 -21.72
N ASP A 139 -15.33 0.23 -22.43
CA ASP A 139 -15.51 -1.12 -22.99
C ASP A 139 -14.40 -1.46 -23.99
N ARG A 140 -13.91 -0.47 -24.73
CA ARG A 140 -12.78 -0.65 -25.65
C ARG A 140 -11.51 -1.07 -24.93
N LEU A 141 -11.23 -0.48 -23.78
CA LEU A 141 -10.08 -0.88 -22.96
C LEU A 141 -10.27 -2.26 -22.33
N LEU A 142 -11.48 -2.63 -21.94
CA LEU A 142 -11.80 -3.98 -21.46
C LEU A 142 -11.59 -5.04 -22.56
N GLU A 143 -11.96 -4.73 -23.80
CA GLU A 143 -11.66 -5.61 -24.95
C GLU A 143 -10.15 -5.76 -25.18
N MET A 144 -9.39 -4.68 -25.03
CA MET A 144 -7.92 -4.73 -25.13
C MET A 144 -7.32 -5.58 -24.03
N LEU A 145 -7.76 -5.39 -22.78
CA LEU A 145 -7.32 -6.17 -21.63
C LEU A 145 -7.65 -7.65 -21.77
N ALA A 146 -8.86 -7.97 -22.24
CA ALA A 146 -9.33 -9.36 -22.42
C ALA A 146 -8.47 -10.20 -23.38
N LYS A 147 -7.68 -9.57 -24.25
CA LYS A 147 -6.80 -10.29 -25.20
C LYS A 147 -5.65 -11.02 -24.52
N PHE A 148 -5.22 -10.56 -23.35
CA PHE A 148 -4.07 -11.14 -22.62
C PHE A 148 -4.38 -11.42 -21.16
N ASP A 149 -5.34 -10.76 -20.54
CA ASP A 149 -5.81 -11.01 -19.17
C ASP A 149 -7.36 -10.99 -19.12
N PRO A 150 -8.01 -12.06 -19.62
CA PRO A 150 -9.47 -12.15 -19.64
C PRO A 150 -10.09 -12.18 -18.24
N GLU A 151 -9.38 -12.73 -17.25
CA GLU A 151 -9.86 -12.79 -15.87
C GLU A 151 -9.93 -11.39 -15.23
N SER A 152 -8.89 -10.59 -15.38
CA SER A 152 -8.93 -9.19 -14.93
C SER A 152 -9.97 -8.37 -15.69
N ALA A 153 -10.14 -8.60 -16.99
CA ALA A 153 -11.14 -7.89 -17.77
C ALA A 153 -12.56 -8.18 -17.26
N GLU A 154 -12.88 -9.45 -16.96
CA GLU A 154 -14.19 -9.83 -16.42
C GLU A 154 -14.41 -9.24 -15.02
N ARG A 155 -13.44 -9.34 -14.12
CA ARG A 155 -13.50 -8.77 -12.77
C ARG A 155 -13.68 -7.24 -12.77
N LEU A 156 -13.07 -6.55 -13.74
CA LEU A 156 -13.16 -5.09 -13.85
C LEU A 156 -14.38 -4.61 -14.65
N ARG A 157 -15.12 -5.51 -15.30
CA ARG A 157 -16.31 -5.20 -16.09
C ARG A 157 -17.43 -4.56 -15.27
N GLU A 158 -17.68 -5.09 -14.07
CA GLU A 158 -18.72 -4.55 -13.19
C GLU A 158 -18.33 -3.17 -12.62
N SER A 159 -17.09 -3.05 -12.14
CA SER A 159 -16.63 -1.82 -11.48
C SER A 159 -16.34 -0.69 -12.47
N ARG A 160 -16.04 -1.00 -13.72
CA ARG A 160 -15.61 -0.07 -14.78
C ARG A 160 -14.54 0.92 -14.32
N ASN A 161 -13.69 0.49 -13.38
CA ASN A 161 -12.67 1.36 -12.81
C ASN A 161 -11.55 1.63 -13.81
N LEU A 162 -11.66 2.76 -14.52
CA LEU A 162 -10.75 3.17 -15.59
C LEU A 162 -9.28 3.15 -15.16
N LYS A 163 -8.97 3.58 -13.92
CA LYS A 163 -7.59 3.59 -13.42
C LYS A 163 -7.03 2.18 -13.30
N ARG A 164 -7.83 1.22 -12.84
CA ARG A 164 -7.41 -0.18 -12.70
C ARG A 164 -7.25 -0.86 -14.05
N ILE A 165 -8.13 -0.57 -15.01
CA ILE A 165 -8.05 -1.11 -16.37
C ILE A 165 -6.78 -0.59 -17.06
N ILE A 166 -6.53 0.71 -17.03
CA ILE A 166 -5.31 1.31 -17.60
C ILE A 166 -4.06 0.70 -16.95
N ARG A 167 -4.05 0.54 -15.62
CA ARG A 167 -2.90 -0.05 -14.93
C ARG A 167 -2.63 -1.49 -15.36
N ALA A 168 -3.68 -2.29 -15.57
CA ALA A 168 -3.53 -3.68 -16.02
C ALA A 168 -2.92 -3.75 -17.44
N ILE A 169 -3.38 -2.89 -18.33
CA ILE A 169 -2.88 -2.83 -19.72
C ILE A 169 -1.44 -2.32 -19.75
N GLU A 170 -1.15 -1.25 -19.04
CA GLU A 170 0.18 -0.64 -18.96
C GLU A 170 1.19 -1.61 -18.34
N PHE A 171 0.81 -2.30 -17.26
CA PHE A 171 1.66 -3.28 -16.60
C PHE A 171 2.04 -4.43 -17.55
N TYR A 172 1.09 -4.97 -18.30
CA TYR A 172 1.39 -6.00 -19.29
C TYR A 172 2.33 -5.49 -20.39
N LYS A 173 2.13 -4.26 -20.87
CA LYS A 173 3.01 -3.65 -21.89
C LYS A 173 4.44 -3.51 -21.40
N THR A 174 4.64 -3.10 -20.15
CA THR A 174 5.97 -2.82 -19.59
C THR A 174 6.70 -4.07 -19.12
N THR A 175 5.97 -5.06 -18.60
CA THR A 175 6.57 -6.24 -17.97
C THR A 175 6.39 -7.54 -18.73
N GLY A 176 5.44 -7.60 -19.64
CA GLY A 176 5.00 -8.85 -20.30
C GLY A 176 4.24 -9.81 -19.38
N LYS A 177 3.98 -9.41 -18.12
CA LYS A 177 3.25 -10.22 -17.11
C LYS A 177 1.84 -9.69 -16.91
N ILE A 178 0.91 -10.57 -16.55
CA ILE A 178 -0.46 -10.17 -16.17
C ILE A 178 -0.55 -9.93 -14.65
N ILE A 179 -1.43 -9.01 -14.24
CA ILE A 179 -1.57 -8.64 -12.81
C ILE A 179 -2.05 -9.82 -11.96
N THR A 180 -2.89 -10.69 -12.48
CA THR A 180 -3.36 -11.91 -11.80
C THR A 180 -2.22 -12.83 -11.39
N GLN A 181 -1.16 -12.94 -12.17
CA GLN A 181 0.01 -13.76 -11.85
C GLN A 181 0.89 -13.19 -10.72
N GLN A 182 0.82 -11.89 -10.48
CA GLN A 182 1.57 -11.26 -9.38
C GLN A 182 1.01 -11.58 -7.99
N ILE A 183 -0.24 -12.02 -7.91
CA ILE A 183 -0.93 -12.32 -6.64
C ILE A 183 -0.65 -13.77 -6.20
N GLU A 184 -0.19 -14.63 -7.12
CA GLU A 184 0.04 -16.06 -6.87
C GLU A 184 1.52 -16.41 -6.57
N GLU A 185 2.47 -15.50 -6.80
CA GLU A 185 3.89 -15.63 -6.43
C GLU A 185 4.19 -14.96 -5.07
#